data_97f82d308fa4de94ef5d5215d379285b
#
_entry.id   97f82d308fa4de94ef5d5215d379285b
#
_cell.length_a   1.000
_cell.length_b   1.000
_cell.length_c   1.000
_cell.angle_alpha   90.00
_cell.angle_beta   90.00
_cell.angle_gamma   90.00
#
_symmetry.space_group_name_H-M   'P 1'
#
loop_
_entity.id
_entity.type
_entity.pdbx_description
1 polymer ?
#
loop_
_entity_poly.entity_id
_entity_poly.type
_entity_poly.pdbx_seq_one_letter_code
_entity_poly.pdbx_strand_id
1 'polypeptide(L)'
;MKKIYFFGSVLLFFLMAVTAVYGLFVPGAYSRETANWATQAKAQDWVDLLLAAPILLVSAILAFKKSSKAYLVWLGTLFFIVYSFLLYGFLVHFNTMFPVYMAVLGLSIYFLIFSLAQERNLIEKIHHSENWSRKGSSLHCSP
;
A
#
# COMPACT_ATOMS: atom_id res chain seq x y z
N MET A 1 12.31 7.71 -2.50
CA MET A 1 10.89 7.83 -2.12
C MET A 1 10.64 9.22 -1.57
N LYS A 2 9.56 9.86 -1.97
CA LYS A 2 9.22 11.21 -1.48
C LYS A 2 8.73 11.17 -0.03
N LYS A 3 8.99 12.25 0.71
CA LYS A 3 8.56 12.39 2.12
C LYS A 3 7.06 12.17 2.31
N ILE A 4 6.24 12.61 1.34
CA ILE A 4 4.78 12.46 1.41
C ILE A 4 4.35 10.99 1.48
N TYR A 5 5.03 10.09 0.77
CA TYR A 5 4.76 8.66 0.81
C TYR A 5 5.15 8.04 2.16
N PHE A 6 6.25 8.50 2.73
CA PHE A 6 6.69 8.07 4.05
C PHE A 6 5.67 8.47 5.12
N PHE A 7 5.30 9.72 5.19
CA PHE A 7 4.30 10.20 6.15
C PHE A 7 2.93 9.57 5.91
N GLY A 8 2.53 9.38 4.65
CA GLY A 8 1.31 8.68 4.31
C GLY A 8 1.32 7.23 4.75
N SER A 9 2.46 6.55 4.64
CA SER A 9 2.62 5.17 5.12
C SER A 9 2.50 5.08 6.64
N VAL A 10 3.05 6.04 7.37
CA VAL A 10 2.89 6.13 8.82
C VAL A 10 1.42 6.34 9.20
N LEU A 11 0.73 7.21 8.49
CA LEU A 11 -0.71 7.44 8.68
C LEU A 11 -1.50 6.15 8.41
N LEU A 12 -1.23 5.47 7.31
CA LEU A 12 -1.85 4.17 7.00
C LEU A 12 -1.60 3.14 8.08
N PHE A 13 -0.38 3.07 8.60
CA PHE A 13 -0.04 2.18 9.71
C PHE A 13 -0.95 2.43 10.92
N PHE A 14 -1.11 3.67 11.33
CA PHE A 14 -1.96 4.01 12.48
C PHE A 14 -3.43 3.72 12.19
N LEU A 15 -3.94 4.06 11.02
CA LEU A 15 -5.33 3.77 10.65
C LEU A 15 -5.60 2.27 10.62
N MET A 16 -4.71 1.48 10.06
CA MET A 16 -4.82 0.02 10.05
C MET A 16 -4.78 -0.55 11.46
N ALA A 17 -3.88 -0.06 12.30
CA ALA A 17 -3.79 -0.49 13.69
C ALA A 17 -5.08 -0.19 14.45
N VAL A 18 -5.67 0.98 14.26
CA VAL A 18 -6.95 1.36 14.88
C VAL A 18 -8.07 0.43 14.43
N THR A 19 -8.19 0.16 13.12
CA THR A 19 -9.25 -0.72 12.61
C THR A 19 -9.09 -2.15 13.10
N ALA A 20 -7.86 -2.66 13.13
CA ALA A 20 -7.57 -4.01 13.60
C ALA A 20 -7.84 -4.17 15.09
N VAL A 21 -7.41 -3.21 15.90
CA VAL A 21 -7.68 -3.22 17.36
C VAL A 21 -9.19 -3.14 17.62
N TYR A 22 -9.89 -2.29 16.89
CA TYR A 22 -11.35 -2.20 17.01
C TYR A 22 -12.01 -3.55 16.70
N GLY A 23 -11.65 -4.19 15.59
CA GLY A 23 -12.23 -5.47 15.19
C GLY A 23 -11.91 -6.62 16.15
N LEU A 24 -10.72 -6.63 16.75
CA LEU A 24 -10.28 -7.71 17.63
C LEU A 24 -10.75 -7.56 19.08
N PHE A 25 -10.77 -6.33 19.61
CA PHE A 25 -10.95 -6.10 21.04
C PHE A 25 -12.27 -5.46 21.42
N VAL A 26 -12.99 -4.82 20.48
CA VAL A 26 -14.31 -4.24 20.78
C VAL A 26 -15.38 -5.32 20.71
N PRO A 27 -16.12 -5.57 21.80
CA PRO A 27 -17.23 -6.53 21.77
C PRO A 27 -18.30 -6.09 20.78
N GLY A 28 -18.75 -7.04 19.93
CA GLY A 28 -19.80 -6.76 18.97
C GLY A 28 -19.39 -5.99 17.71
N ALA A 29 -18.09 -5.81 17.47
CA ALA A 29 -17.60 -5.16 16.26
C ALA A 29 -18.14 -5.84 14.99
N TYR A 30 -18.23 -7.16 14.99
CA TYR A 30 -18.76 -7.96 13.89
C TYR A 30 -20.06 -8.67 14.26
N SER A 31 -20.87 -8.10 15.16
CA SER A 31 -22.12 -8.70 15.63
C SER A 31 -23.17 -8.87 14.53
N ARG A 32 -23.11 -8.06 13.48
CA ARG A 32 -24.04 -8.15 12.33
C ARG A 32 -23.62 -9.18 11.29
N GLU A 33 -22.43 -9.76 11.45
CA GLU A 33 -21.87 -10.73 10.51
C GLU A 33 -22.24 -12.14 10.93
N THR A 34 -22.27 -13.08 9.96
CA THR A 34 -22.36 -14.50 10.26
C THR A 34 -21.12 -14.96 11.02
N ALA A 35 -21.21 -16.05 11.79
CA ALA A 35 -20.09 -16.57 12.56
C ALA A 35 -18.84 -16.82 11.70
N ASN A 36 -19.02 -17.35 10.49
CA ASN A 36 -17.93 -17.62 9.57
C ASN A 36 -17.23 -16.31 9.09
N TRP A 37 -18.02 -15.31 8.72
CA TRP A 37 -17.50 -14.01 8.30
C TRP A 37 -16.80 -13.27 9.44
N ALA A 38 -17.39 -13.31 10.63
CA ALA A 38 -16.79 -12.69 11.81
C ALA A 38 -15.44 -13.32 12.14
N THR A 39 -15.32 -14.64 12.04
CA THR A 39 -14.06 -15.35 12.26
C THR A 39 -13.01 -14.97 11.21
N GLN A 40 -13.40 -14.91 9.93
CA GLN A 40 -12.52 -14.51 8.86
C GLN A 40 -12.06 -13.05 9.00
N ALA A 41 -12.98 -12.15 9.36
CA ALA A 41 -12.66 -10.74 9.58
C ALA A 41 -11.67 -10.57 10.73
N LYS A 42 -11.85 -11.29 11.84
CA LYS A 42 -10.89 -11.28 12.96
C LYS A 42 -9.52 -11.83 12.56
N ALA A 43 -9.49 -12.91 11.79
CA ALA A 43 -8.25 -13.46 11.28
C ALA A 43 -7.54 -12.46 10.38
N GLN A 44 -8.28 -11.76 9.52
CA GLN A 44 -7.73 -10.69 8.67
C GLN A 44 -7.19 -9.53 9.50
N ASP A 45 -7.89 -9.13 10.55
CA ASP A 45 -7.42 -8.08 11.46
C ASP A 45 -6.10 -8.46 12.13
N TRP A 46 -5.92 -9.72 12.52
CA TRP A 46 -4.66 -10.22 13.04
C TRP A 46 -3.53 -10.13 12.00
N VAL A 47 -3.81 -10.52 10.77
CA VAL A 47 -2.85 -10.42 9.67
C VAL A 47 -2.49 -8.96 9.39
N ASP A 48 -3.48 -8.08 9.34
CA ASP A 48 -3.25 -6.66 9.10
C ASP A 48 -2.40 -6.03 10.21
N LEU A 49 -2.67 -6.36 11.46
CA LEU A 49 -1.95 -5.82 12.61
C LEU A 49 -0.54 -6.39 12.74
N LEU A 50 -0.36 -7.70 12.59
CA LEU A 50 0.91 -8.38 12.86
C LEU A 50 1.83 -8.47 11.65
N LEU A 51 1.28 -8.49 10.44
CA LEU A 51 2.06 -8.64 9.20
C LEU A 51 2.01 -7.39 8.33
N ALA A 52 0.83 -6.99 7.89
CA ALA A 52 0.71 -5.92 6.90
C ALA A 52 1.18 -4.56 7.44
N ALA A 53 0.76 -4.18 8.62
CA ALA A 53 1.12 -2.89 9.20
C ALA A 53 2.63 -2.78 9.50
N PRO A 54 3.28 -3.76 10.18
CA PRO A 54 4.72 -3.72 10.38
C PRO A 54 5.52 -3.76 9.08
N ILE A 55 5.11 -4.60 8.12
CA ILE A 55 5.79 -4.69 6.82
C ILE A 55 5.67 -3.36 6.07
N LEU A 56 4.50 -2.73 6.09
CA LEU A 56 4.30 -1.41 5.48
C LEU A 56 5.24 -0.38 6.08
N LEU A 57 5.34 -0.32 7.41
CA LEU A 57 6.17 0.66 8.10
C LEU A 57 7.66 0.42 7.83
N VAL A 58 8.13 -0.81 7.97
CA VAL A 58 9.54 -1.16 7.75
C VAL A 58 9.94 -0.94 6.29
N SER A 59 9.11 -1.38 5.35
CA SER A 59 9.39 -1.18 3.93
C SER A 59 9.38 0.30 3.54
N ALA A 60 8.50 1.10 4.14
CA ALA A 60 8.48 2.55 3.93
C ALA A 60 9.76 3.22 4.44
N ILE A 61 10.24 2.84 5.62
CA ILE A 61 11.49 3.36 6.19
C ILE A 61 12.67 3.01 5.30
N LEU A 62 12.78 1.75 4.89
CA LEU A 62 13.88 1.29 4.04
C LEU A 62 13.80 1.89 2.64
N ALA A 63 12.62 2.04 2.07
CA ALA A 63 12.42 2.69 0.78
C ALA A 63 12.77 4.18 0.84
N PHE A 64 12.47 4.85 1.95
CA PHE A 64 12.89 6.23 2.18
C PHE A 64 14.43 6.36 2.21
N LYS A 65 15.12 5.32 2.66
CA LYS A 65 16.60 5.22 2.60
C LYS A 65 17.13 4.79 1.23
N LYS A 66 16.32 4.86 0.18
CA LYS A 66 16.68 4.56 -1.23
C LYS A 66 16.92 3.08 -1.54
N SER A 67 16.33 2.15 -0.79
CA SER A 67 16.38 0.73 -1.11
C SER A 67 15.32 0.38 -2.17
N SER A 68 15.74 -0.11 -3.33
CA SER A 68 14.83 -0.52 -4.42
C SER A 68 14.00 -1.74 -4.06
N LYS A 69 14.60 -2.71 -3.37
CA LYS A 69 13.89 -3.92 -2.92
C LYS A 69 12.80 -3.59 -1.91
N ALA A 70 13.10 -2.72 -0.96
CA ALA A 70 12.12 -2.26 0.02
C ALA A 70 10.97 -1.50 -0.63
N TYR A 71 11.24 -0.73 -1.67
CA TYR A 71 10.21 -0.03 -2.44
C TYR A 71 9.24 -1.01 -3.12
N LEU A 72 9.76 -2.10 -3.68
CA LEU A 72 8.91 -3.16 -4.26
C LEU A 72 8.05 -3.85 -3.20
N VAL A 73 8.60 -4.13 -2.03
CA VAL A 73 7.85 -4.69 -0.90
C VAL A 73 6.76 -3.73 -0.45
N TRP A 74 7.07 -2.45 -0.38
CA TRP A 74 6.11 -1.40 -0.04
C TRP A 74 4.94 -1.34 -1.04
N LEU A 75 5.22 -1.39 -2.34
CA LEU A 75 4.19 -1.44 -3.39
C LEU A 75 3.31 -2.69 -3.25
N GLY A 76 3.92 -3.85 -3.04
CA GLY A 76 3.19 -5.10 -2.84
C GLY A 76 2.29 -5.05 -1.61
N THR A 77 2.77 -4.43 -0.54
CA THR A 77 1.97 -4.22 0.68
C THR A 77 0.78 -3.29 0.41
N LEU A 78 0.96 -2.24 -0.37
CA LEU A 78 -0.15 -1.37 -0.77
C LEU A 78 -1.22 -2.14 -1.57
N PHE A 79 -0.81 -3.01 -2.49
CA PHE A 79 -1.75 -3.89 -3.21
C PHE A 79 -2.53 -4.78 -2.25
N PHE A 80 -1.85 -5.38 -1.29
CA PHE A 80 -2.48 -6.20 -0.26
C PHE A 80 -3.50 -5.40 0.56
N ILE A 81 -3.15 -4.19 0.97
CA ILE A 81 -4.04 -3.30 1.73
C ILE A 81 -5.27 -2.95 0.90
N VAL A 82 -5.10 -2.59 -0.37
CA VAL A 82 -6.22 -2.30 -1.27
C VAL A 82 -7.16 -3.50 -1.36
N TYR A 83 -6.62 -4.69 -1.57
CA TYR A 83 -7.39 -5.93 -1.62
C TYR A 83 -8.17 -6.17 -0.32
N SER A 84 -7.48 -6.11 0.82
CA SER A 84 -8.08 -6.34 2.13
C SER A 84 -9.22 -5.38 2.44
N PHE A 85 -8.99 -4.09 2.22
CA PHE A 85 -9.99 -3.07 2.55
C PHE A 85 -11.11 -2.96 1.51
N LEU A 86 -10.91 -3.44 0.29
CA LEU A 86 -12.01 -3.67 -0.65
C LEU A 86 -12.98 -4.72 -0.11
N LEU A 87 -12.46 -5.82 0.43
CA LEU A 87 -13.29 -6.84 1.08
C LEU A 87 -14.05 -6.27 2.26
N TYR A 88 -13.38 -5.49 3.12
CA TYR A 88 -14.07 -4.83 4.25
C TYR A 88 -15.14 -3.85 3.78
N GLY A 89 -14.87 -3.09 2.73
CA GLY A 89 -15.82 -2.10 2.22
C GLY A 89 -17.07 -2.69 1.57
N PHE A 90 -16.94 -3.85 0.92
CA PHE A 90 -18.05 -4.45 0.17
C PHE A 90 -18.73 -5.62 0.87
N LEU A 91 -18.01 -6.34 1.71
CA LEU A 91 -18.50 -7.59 2.30
C LEU A 91 -18.87 -7.47 3.77
N VAL A 92 -18.27 -6.55 4.50
CA VAL A 92 -18.60 -6.30 5.91
C VAL A 92 -19.76 -5.32 6.00
N HIS A 93 -20.72 -5.59 6.91
CA HIS A 93 -21.85 -4.70 7.12
C HIS A 93 -21.40 -3.31 7.60
N PHE A 94 -22.17 -2.30 7.21
CA PHE A 94 -21.90 -0.92 7.59
C PHE A 94 -21.81 -0.79 9.12
N ASN A 95 -20.67 -0.35 9.61
CA ASN A 95 -20.43 -0.13 11.04
C ASN A 95 -19.73 1.21 11.28
N THR A 96 -19.45 1.52 12.55
CA THR A 96 -18.82 2.80 12.95
C THR A 96 -17.45 3.00 12.33
N MET A 97 -16.73 1.92 11.99
CA MET A 97 -15.39 1.98 11.39
C MET A 97 -15.41 2.06 9.86
N PHE A 98 -16.59 1.99 9.23
CA PHE A 98 -16.70 2.03 7.77
C PHE A 98 -16.02 3.26 7.15
N PRO A 99 -16.18 4.50 7.68
CA PRO A 99 -15.44 5.65 7.14
C PRO A 99 -13.93 5.50 7.22
N VAL A 100 -13.42 4.84 8.27
CA VAL A 100 -11.98 4.58 8.42
C VAL A 100 -11.52 3.57 7.38
N TYR A 101 -12.29 2.53 7.12
CA TYR A 101 -11.99 1.56 6.05
C TYR A 101 -11.92 2.24 4.69
N MET A 102 -12.84 3.13 4.40
CA MET A 102 -12.84 3.90 3.16
C MET A 102 -11.65 4.85 3.06
N ALA A 103 -11.26 5.47 4.16
CA ALA A 103 -10.08 6.34 4.21
C ALA A 103 -8.79 5.57 3.92
N VAL A 104 -8.61 4.40 4.54
CA VAL A 104 -7.44 3.54 4.28
C VAL A 104 -7.42 3.07 2.83
N LEU A 105 -8.55 2.64 2.31
CA LEU A 105 -8.67 2.20 0.93
C LEU A 105 -8.33 3.33 -0.06
N GLY A 106 -8.89 4.50 0.14
CA GLY A 106 -8.64 5.68 -0.70
C GLY A 106 -7.18 6.11 -0.68
N LEU A 107 -6.56 6.19 0.49
CA LEU A 107 -5.15 6.55 0.63
C LEU A 107 -4.24 5.51 -0.02
N SER A 108 -4.55 4.22 0.16
CA SER A 108 -3.76 3.14 -0.43
C SER A 108 -3.81 3.17 -1.95
N ILE A 109 -5.00 3.35 -2.53
CA ILE A 109 -5.18 3.49 -3.97
C ILE A 109 -4.45 4.72 -4.50
N TYR A 110 -4.58 5.85 -3.81
CA TYR A 110 -3.92 7.10 -4.18
C TYR A 110 -2.39 6.92 -4.25
N PHE A 111 -1.78 6.40 -3.19
CA PHE A 111 -0.34 6.19 -3.16
C PHE A 111 0.12 5.16 -4.18
N LEU A 112 -0.66 4.10 -4.39
CA LEU A 112 -0.34 3.06 -5.37
C LEU A 112 -0.33 3.64 -6.79
N ILE A 113 -1.36 4.37 -7.18
CA ILE A 113 -1.47 4.96 -8.50
C ILE A 113 -0.35 5.99 -8.74
N PHE A 114 -0.12 6.88 -7.78
CA PHE A 114 0.92 7.91 -7.92
C PHE A 114 2.32 7.30 -7.97
N SER A 115 2.59 6.28 -7.17
CA SER A 115 3.88 5.59 -7.17
C SER A 115 4.14 4.90 -8.50
N LEU A 116 3.14 4.19 -9.03
CA LEU A 116 3.25 3.52 -10.33
C LEU A 116 3.41 4.52 -11.48
N ALA A 117 2.69 5.65 -11.43
CA ALA A 117 2.83 6.71 -12.43
C ALA A 117 4.22 7.33 -12.42
N GLN A 118 4.82 7.53 -11.25
CA GLN A 118 6.19 8.04 -11.12
C GLN A 118 7.22 7.05 -11.65
N GLU A 119 7.07 5.77 -11.37
CA GLU A 119 7.96 4.73 -11.91
C GLU A 119 7.90 4.68 -13.44
N ARG A 120 6.69 4.75 -14.00
CA ARG A 120 6.51 4.78 -15.44
C ARG A 120 7.26 5.97 -16.07
N ASN A 121 7.12 7.16 -15.51
CA ASN A 121 7.80 8.36 -16.00
C ASN A 121 9.33 8.21 -15.88
N LEU A 122 9.81 7.61 -14.81
CA LEU A 122 11.25 7.37 -14.61
C LEU A 122 11.78 6.36 -15.64
N ILE A 123 11.06 5.28 -15.90
CA ILE A 123 11.43 4.28 -16.91
C ILE A 123 11.45 4.91 -18.31
N GLU A 124 10.47 5.72 -18.66
CA GLU A 124 10.41 6.44 -19.92
C GLU A 124 11.63 7.38 -20.08
N LYS A 125 12.01 8.09 -19.03
CA LYS A 125 13.20 8.96 -19.04
C LYS A 125 14.49 8.18 -19.25
N ILE A 126 14.65 7.03 -18.57
CA ILE A 126 15.80 6.16 -18.71
C ILE A 126 15.89 5.62 -20.14
N HIS A 127 14.78 5.15 -20.68
CA HIS A 127 14.70 4.62 -22.04
C HIS A 127 15.05 5.68 -23.08
N HIS A 128 14.57 6.90 -22.89
CA HIS A 128 14.89 8.03 -23.77
C HIS A 128 16.38 8.39 -23.70
N SER A 129 16.96 8.40 -22.49
CA SER A 129 18.38 8.65 -22.28
C SER A 129 19.27 7.59 -22.96
N GLU A 130 18.92 6.32 -22.88
CA GLU A 130 19.65 5.24 -23.55
C GLU A 130 19.57 5.37 -25.07
N ASN A 131 18.41 5.72 -25.61
CA ASN A 131 18.25 5.96 -27.04
C ASN A 131 19.13 7.11 -27.56
N TRP A 132 19.23 8.18 -26.79
CA TRP A 132 20.12 9.29 -27.09
C TRP A 132 21.58 8.86 -27.08
N SER A 133 21.99 8.09 -26.07
CA SER A 133 23.36 7.58 -25.97
C SER A 133 23.74 6.69 -27.16
N ARG A 134 22.81 5.79 -27.57
CA ARG A 134 23.02 4.93 -28.73
C ARG A 134 23.17 5.72 -30.03
N LYS A 135 22.36 6.74 -30.25
CA LYS A 135 22.43 7.61 -31.42
C LYS A 135 23.74 8.39 -31.45
N GLY A 136 24.17 8.94 -30.32
CA GLY A 136 25.45 9.63 -30.21
C GLY A 136 26.65 8.72 -30.53
N SER A 137 26.58 7.48 -30.03
CA SER A 137 27.60 6.46 -30.27
C SER A 137 27.68 6.05 -31.75
N SER A 138 26.52 5.88 -32.41
CA SER A 138 26.51 5.51 -33.84
C SER A 138 27.00 6.63 -34.77
N LEU A 139 26.80 7.90 -34.40
CA LEU A 139 27.32 9.05 -35.12
C LEU A 139 28.84 9.21 -34.98
N HIS A 140 29.39 8.75 -33.86
CA HIS A 140 30.84 8.83 -33.58
C HIS A 140 31.65 7.72 -34.25
N CYS A 141 31.02 6.61 -34.65
CA CYS A 141 31.65 5.49 -35.32
C CYS A 141 31.58 5.56 -36.86
N SER A 142 31.11 6.65 -37.43
CA SER A 142 31.16 6.91 -38.87
C SER A 142 32.59 7.32 -39.29
N PRO A 143 33.28 6.56 -40.16
CA PRO A 143 34.56 7.03 -40.69
C PRO A 143 34.43 8.25 -41.59
#